data_8e0c7d3c43b2dfb597b666f39b61a6f9
#
_entry.id   8e0c7d3c43b2dfb597b666f39b61a6f9
#
_cell.length_a   1.000
_cell.length_b   1.000
_cell.length_c   1.000
_cell.angle_alpha   90.00
_cell.angle_beta   90.00
_cell.angle_gamma   90.00
#
_symmetry.space_group_name_H-M   'P 1'
#
loop_
_entity.id
_entity.type
_entity.pdbx_description
1 polymer ?
#
loop_
_entity_poly.entity_id
_entity_poly.type
_entity_poly.pdbx_seq_one_letter_code
_entity_poly.pdbx_strand_id
1 'polypeptide(L)'
;MTVETINVPQQSGVRRPPDTTPPARIRPLWRRAFRRAVLVPLTVLAPIVALAPTADHRFNIYWHGGLFRDDPLRIVPHTIGSLDSYLGMGNFRPLGRMLEKSLDLLAYTVTDVTGLPANVSFRLVSFLGAVVLTVTAVLFAESFVSRGPLFRRPPSALAATVPFAVGAGFIAAGPTSPAVLFGGLYLLSAALVLAVGAAVCRVRPDTRIRWWLGLLLVVAGGALAAFNEIAYLALPFATAVVLLRGRTAPALRVLGLLWLGFLPVFGVVRAVIYQNCADGGCYIRSDISLTPAVLQAEPVRLVAWLPPLMWRFALDGRPWPAGVLPLLALIVLAWLGRRAIRDLPALSTVERAPAMRLAAAAGALLLLGATLGALNADVQGIVAAGRIGQGWRDTAVTAGAGALALTALAHAGWARRRVLAGIVVVLALAAVASTAANQRYASTMAGRAPAELANRIAQEMANFDTGPAGNAYRCELRAEFRALYPTLAFSQSRFDLALDKASRQLAGVPFCEGGAR
;
A
#
# COMPACT_ATOMS: atom_id res chain seq x y z
N MET A 1 41.67 51.91 -7.43
CA MET A 1 40.37 51.30 -7.05
C MET A 1 40.66 50.18 -6.07
N THR A 2 40.60 50.48 -4.78
CA THR A 2 40.81 49.57 -3.67
C THR A 2 39.50 48.87 -3.34
N VAL A 3 39.44 47.54 -3.50
CA VAL A 3 38.27 46.72 -3.17
C VAL A 3 38.27 46.47 -1.65
N GLU A 4 37.36 47.13 -0.94
CA GLU A 4 37.09 46.85 0.48
C GLU A 4 36.42 45.48 0.63
N THR A 5 37.09 44.57 1.26
CA THR A 5 36.56 43.24 1.68
C THR A 5 35.62 43.47 2.87
N ILE A 6 34.33 43.37 2.64
CA ILE A 6 33.30 43.34 3.72
C ILE A 6 33.45 42.04 4.52
N ASN A 7 33.98 42.17 5.73
CA ASN A 7 33.97 41.09 6.73
C ASN A 7 32.52 40.84 7.21
N VAL A 8 31.85 39.78 6.72
CA VAL A 8 30.59 39.33 7.26
C VAL A 8 30.84 38.62 8.61
N PRO A 9 30.27 39.11 9.74
CA PRO A 9 30.47 38.47 11.02
C PRO A 9 29.94 37.04 10.98
N GLN A 10 30.80 36.07 11.28
CA GLN A 10 30.41 34.68 11.55
C GLN A 10 29.35 34.70 12.67
N GLN A 11 28.09 34.41 12.31
CA GLN A 11 27.06 34.17 13.31
C GLN A 11 27.52 33.06 14.24
N SER A 12 27.85 33.44 15.46
CA SER A 12 28.15 32.55 16.57
C SER A 12 27.03 31.52 16.69
N GLY A 13 27.34 30.28 16.31
CA GLY A 13 26.41 29.18 16.34
C GLY A 13 25.85 29.02 17.75
N VAL A 14 24.58 29.40 17.93
CA VAL A 14 23.81 29.11 19.14
C VAL A 14 23.83 27.59 19.30
N ARG A 15 24.72 27.09 20.17
CA ARG A 15 24.75 25.68 20.60
C ARG A 15 23.41 25.41 21.26
N ARG A 16 22.54 24.69 20.56
CA ARG A 16 21.32 24.16 21.18
C ARG A 16 21.68 23.33 22.38
N PRO A 17 20.97 23.50 23.52
CA PRO A 17 21.18 22.62 24.66
C PRO A 17 20.97 21.16 24.20
N PRO A 18 21.82 20.22 24.64
CA PRO A 18 21.65 18.82 24.27
C PRO A 18 20.26 18.33 24.72
N ASP A 19 19.63 17.55 23.85
CA ASP A 19 18.30 16.96 24.08
C ASP A 19 18.36 16.10 25.37
N THR A 20 17.93 16.67 26.50
CA THR A 20 18.14 16.14 27.86
C THR A 20 17.17 15.05 28.26
N THR A 21 16.40 14.51 27.29
CA THR A 21 15.48 13.40 27.57
C THR A 21 16.24 12.15 27.97
N PRO A 22 16.06 11.61 29.19
CA PRO A 22 16.77 10.42 29.65
C PRO A 22 16.53 9.24 28.69
N PRO A 23 17.57 8.45 28.35
CA PRO A 23 17.46 7.32 27.42
C PRO A 23 16.37 6.30 27.81
N ALA A 24 16.09 6.15 29.10
CA ALA A 24 15.03 5.28 29.62
C ALA A 24 13.60 5.66 29.15
N ARG A 25 13.36 6.93 28.74
CA ARG A 25 12.06 7.40 28.27
C ARG A 25 11.87 7.33 26.75
N ILE A 26 12.95 7.12 25.98
CA ILE A 26 12.91 7.15 24.52
C ILE A 26 12.22 5.89 23.94
N ARG A 27 12.61 4.69 24.41
CA ARG A 27 12.03 3.41 23.93
C ARG A 27 10.51 3.33 24.12
N PRO A 28 9.92 3.74 25.26
CA PRO A 28 8.47 3.75 25.43
C PRO A 28 7.74 4.68 24.44
N LEU A 29 8.34 5.81 24.06
CA LEU A 29 7.71 6.73 23.07
C LEU A 29 7.65 6.10 21.68
N TRP A 30 8.72 5.47 21.22
CA TRP A 30 8.73 4.72 19.96
C TRP A 30 7.75 3.55 19.96
N ARG A 31 7.69 2.76 21.05
CA ARG A 31 6.71 1.68 21.20
C ARG A 31 5.27 2.19 21.09
N ARG A 32 4.97 3.36 21.66
CA ARG A 32 3.66 3.99 21.56
C ARG A 32 3.37 4.50 20.15
N ALA A 33 4.36 5.08 19.46
CA ALA A 33 4.23 5.49 18.06
C ALA A 33 3.92 4.29 17.14
N PHE A 34 4.68 3.20 17.26
CA PHE A 34 4.43 1.97 16.49
C PHE A 34 3.09 1.33 16.83
N ARG A 35 2.69 1.32 18.11
CA ARG A 35 1.37 0.82 18.48
C ARG A 35 0.25 1.62 17.79
N ARG A 36 0.35 2.94 17.67
CA ARG A 36 -0.60 3.74 16.88
C ARG A 36 -0.53 3.38 15.39
N ALA A 37 0.67 3.25 14.83
CA ALA A 37 0.86 2.89 13.44
C ALA A 37 0.31 1.49 13.07
N VAL A 38 0.17 0.60 14.05
CA VAL A 38 -0.45 -0.73 13.90
C VAL A 38 -1.97 -0.67 14.13
N LEU A 39 -2.39 -0.11 15.27
CA LEU A 39 -3.79 -0.22 15.69
C LEU A 39 -4.74 0.71 14.89
N VAL A 40 -4.27 1.88 14.44
CA VAL A 40 -5.15 2.80 13.67
C VAL A 40 -5.60 2.16 12.34
N PRO A 41 -4.70 1.68 11.44
CA PRO A 41 -5.13 1.05 10.21
C PRO A 41 -5.97 -0.21 10.44
N LEU A 42 -5.63 -1.05 11.44
CA LEU A 42 -6.43 -2.23 11.76
C LEU A 42 -7.85 -1.86 12.20
N THR A 43 -8.02 -0.81 13.02
CA THR A 43 -9.33 -0.33 13.45
C THR A 43 -10.15 0.18 12.26
N VAL A 44 -9.52 0.96 11.37
CA VAL A 44 -10.21 1.52 10.19
C VAL A 44 -10.64 0.43 9.20
N LEU A 45 -9.83 -0.60 9.03
CA LEU A 45 -10.10 -1.70 8.09
C LEU A 45 -10.95 -2.84 8.67
N ALA A 46 -11.13 -2.90 10.00
CA ALA A 46 -11.88 -3.97 10.65
C ALA A 46 -13.25 -4.28 10.01
N PRO A 47 -14.06 -3.29 9.56
CA PRO A 47 -15.36 -3.58 8.97
C PRO A 47 -15.30 -4.37 7.65
N ILE A 48 -14.20 -4.34 6.92
CA ILE A 48 -14.06 -5.06 5.65
C ILE A 48 -13.37 -6.42 5.80
N VAL A 49 -13.14 -6.90 7.02
CA VAL A 49 -12.42 -8.17 7.28
C VAL A 49 -13.11 -9.38 6.65
N ALA A 50 -14.43 -9.37 6.57
CA ALA A 50 -15.22 -10.46 5.98
C ALA A 50 -15.59 -10.21 4.49
N LEU A 51 -15.08 -9.13 3.89
CA LEU A 51 -15.38 -8.82 2.49
C LEU A 51 -14.77 -9.86 1.55
N ALA A 52 -15.59 -10.38 0.65
CA ALA A 52 -15.16 -11.37 -0.34
C ALA A 52 -13.95 -10.89 -1.18
N PRO A 53 -13.07 -11.80 -1.62
CA PRO A 53 -12.03 -11.49 -2.59
C PRO A 53 -12.63 -10.93 -3.87
N THR A 54 -11.93 -9.98 -4.49
CA THR A 54 -12.36 -9.33 -5.73
C THR A 54 -11.39 -9.64 -6.87
N ALA A 55 -11.79 -9.42 -8.10
CA ALA A 55 -11.00 -9.67 -9.31
C ALA A 55 -10.42 -11.11 -9.33
N ASP A 56 -9.16 -11.27 -9.70
CA ASP A 56 -8.49 -12.56 -9.82
C ASP A 56 -8.31 -13.30 -8.49
N HIS A 57 -8.38 -12.57 -7.35
CA HIS A 57 -8.25 -13.20 -6.03
C HIS A 57 -9.44 -14.09 -5.64
N ARG A 58 -10.54 -14.04 -6.39
CA ARG A 58 -11.64 -15.01 -6.27
C ARG A 58 -11.18 -16.46 -6.44
N PHE A 59 -10.09 -16.66 -7.20
CA PHE A 59 -9.51 -17.99 -7.45
C PHE A 59 -8.00 -18.10 -7.12
N ASN A 60 -7.24 -16.99 -7.19
CA ASN A 60 -5.80 -17.02 -6.99
C ASN A 60 -5.37 -17.58 -5.64
N ILE A 61 -6.11 -17.27 -4.56
CA ILE A 61 -5.82 -17.78 -3.22
C ILE A 61 -5.79 -19.31 -3.20
N TYR A 62 -6.76 -19.96 -3.84
CA TYR A 62 -6.83 -21.41 -3.91
C TYR A 62 -5.79 -21.97 -4.88
N TRP A 63 -5.59 -21.32 -6.01
CA TRP A 63 -4.61 -21.72 -7.00
C TRP A 63 -3.18 -21.67 -6.46
N HIS A 64 -2.78 -20.54 -5.94
CA HIS A 64 -1.43 -20.37 -5.39
C HIS A 64 -1.25 -21.18 -4.11
N GLY A 65 -2.26 -21.28 -3.27
CA GLY A 65 -2.29 -22.19 -2.13
C GLY A 65 -2.09 -23.64 -2.55
N GLY A 66 -2.95 -24.16 -3.44
CA GLY A 66 -2.86 -25.52 -3.92
C GLY A 66 -1.58 -25.84 -4.71
N LEU A 67 -0.94 -24.85 -5.35
CA LEU A 67 0.26 -25.05 -6.15
C LEU A 67 1.56 -25.01 -5.33
N PHE A 68 1.61 -24.17 -4.30
CA PHE A 68 2.87 -23.85 -3.60
C PHE A 68 2.91 -24.24 -2.12
N ARG A 69 1.83 -24.81 -1.55
CA ARG A 69 1.77 -25.18 -0.12
C ARG A 69 2.92 -26.08 0.30
N ASP A 70 3.17 -27.15 -0.46
CA ASP A 70 4.17 -28.17 -0.10
C ASP A 70 5.61 -27.73 -0.43
N ASP A 71 5.76 -26.83 -1.42
CA ASP A 71 7.05 -26.28 -1.83
C ASP A 71 6.91 -24.79 -2.20
N PRO A 72 6.96 -23.88 -1.21
CA PRO A 72 6.91 -22.43 -1.44
C PRO A 72 8.01 -21.88 -2.35
N LEU A 73 9.17 -22.56 -2.42
CA LEU A 73 10.29 -22.12 -3.26
C LEU A 73 9.99 -22.24 -4.76
N ARG A 74 9.04 -23.12 -5.15
CA ARG A 74 8.55 -23.23 -6.53
C ARG A 74 7.92 -21.94 -7.07
N ILE A 75 7.56 -20.98 -6.23
CA ILE A 75 7.11 -19.64 -6.66
C ILE A 75 8.15 -18.99 -7.58
N VAL A 76 9.44 -19.15 -7.28
CA VAL A 76 10.53 -18.53 -8.06
C VAL A 76 10.60 -19.12 -9.48
N PRO A 77 10.89 -20.44 -9.67
CA PRO A 77 10.98 -21.01 -11.02
C PRO A 77 9.65 -20.91 -11.79
N HIS A 78 8.52 -21.07 -11.12
CA HIS A 78 7.21 -20.89 -11.76
C HIS A 78 6.98 -19.46 -12.27
N THR A 79 7.45 -18.46 -11.54
CA THR A 79 7.32 -17.06 -11.99
C THR A 79 8.28 -16.76 -13.15
N ILE A 80 9.51 -17.27 -13.08
CA ILE A 80 10.49 -17.13 -14.16
C ILE A 80 9.99 -17.82 -15.44
N GLY A 81 9.49 -19.05 -15.35
CA GLY A 81 8.96 -19.79 -16.50
C GLY A 81 7.69 -19.18 -17.13
N SER A 82 7.05 -18.22 -16.45
CA SER A 82 5.87 -17.49 -16.98
C SER A 82 6.23 -16.13 -17.58
N LEU A 83 7.50 -15.71 -17.58
CA LEU A 83 7.91 -14.36 -17.99
C LEU A 83 7.56 -14.05 -19.44
N ASP A 84 7.81 -14.98 -20.36
CA ASP A 84 7.52 -14.79 -21.80
C ASP A 84 6.02 -14.56 -22.04
N SER A 85 5.17 -15.34 -21.36
CA SER A 85 3.73 -15.15 -21.44
C SER A 85 3.28 -13.77 -20.91
N TYR A 86 3.89 -13.29 -19.83
CA TYR A 86 3.59 -11.96 -19.31
C TYR A 86 4.14 -10.83 -20.18
N LEU A 87 5.34 -10.97 -20.72
CA LEU A 87 5.92 -10.00 -21.66
C LEU A 87 5.09 -9.89 -22.93
N GLY A 88 4.63 -11.04 -23.47
CA GLY A 88 3.74 -11.08 -24.63
C GLY A 88 2.38 -10.40 -24.37
N MET A 89 1.95 -10.30 -23.11
CA MET A 89 0.74 -9.55 -22.70
C MET A 89 1.03 -8.10 -22.30
N GLY A 90 2.25 -7.58 -22.49
CA GLY A 90 2.61 -6.22 -22.11
C GLY A 90 2.83 -6.01 -20.60
N ASN A 91 3.10 -7.07 -19.85
CA ASN A 91 3.23 -7.02 -18.39
C ASN A 91 4.55 -7.60 -17.90
N PHE A 92 5.38 -6.79 -17.24
CA PHE A 92 6.62 -7.26 -16.62
C PHE A 92 6.72 -6.79 -15.18
N ARG A 93 6.48 -7.70 -14.26
CA ARG A 93 6.58 -7.46 -12.81
C ARG A 93 6.88 -8.77 -12.05
N PRO A 94 7.99 -9.47 -12.39
CA PRO A 94 8.27 -10.77 -11.78
C PRO A 94 8.34 -10.76 -10.26
N LEU A 95 9.01 -9.78 -9.64
CA LEU A 95 9.10 -9.68 -8.19
C LEU A 95 7.74 -9.33 -7.56
N GLY A 96 6.96 -8.48 -8.21
CA GLY A 96 5.58 -8.21 -7.78
C GLY A 96 4.69 -9.46 -7.86
N ARG A 97 4.87 -10.29 -8.90
CA ARG A 97 4.17 -11.58 -9.02
C ARG A 97 4.62 -12.61 -8.00
N MET A 98 5.91 -12.66 -7.67
CA MET A 98 6.40 -13.50 -6.57
C MET A 98 5.76 -13.07 -5.24
N LEU A 99 5.72 -11.77 -4.95
CA LEU A 99 5.08 -11.25 -3.75
C LEU A 99 3.57 -11.55 -3.74
N GLU A 100 2.85 -11.34 -4.85
CA GLU A 100 1.42 -11.65 -4.98
C GLU A 100 1.15 -13.12 -4.65
N LYS A 101 1.88 -14.05 -5.29
CA LYS A 101 1.75 -15.49 -5.02
C LYS A 101 2.08 -15.86 -3.58
N SER A 102 3.08 -15.21 -2.99
CA SER A 102 3.46 -15.42 -1.58
C SER A 102 2.37 -14.94 -0.62
N LEU A 103 1.72 -13.81 -0.91
CA LEU A 103 0.60 -13.29 -0.10
C LEU A 103 -0.64 -14.19 -0.20
N ASP A 104 -0.94 -14.70 -1.39
CA ASP A 104 -2.04 -15.64 -1.60
C ASP A 104 -1.76 -16.97 -0.87
N LEU A 105 -0.54 -17.50 -0.98
CA LEU A 105 -0.11 -18.69 -0.25
C LEU A 105 -0.20 -18.47 1.26
N LEU A 106 0.24 -17.31 1.76
CA LEU A 106 0.13 -16.96 3.17
C LEU A 106 -1.33 -16.95 3.64
N ALA A 107 -2.22 -16.32 2.86
CA ALA A 107 -3.65 -16.28 3.17
C ALA A 107 -4.27 -17.68 3.17
N TYR A 108 -3.90 -18.52 2.21
CA TYR A 108 -4.31 -19.93 2.16
C TYR A 108 -3.80 -20.71 3.37
N THR A 109 -2.52 -20.57 3.72
CA THR A 109 -1.92 -21.23 4.89
C THR A 109 -2.59 -20.81 6.20
N VAL A 110 -2.93 -19.50 6.33
CA VAL A 110 -3.70 -19.02 7.50
C VAL A 110 -5.05 -19.72 7.57
N THR A 111 -5.78 -19.84 6.45
CA THR A 111 -7.05 -20.59 6.41
C THR A 111 -6.87 -22.03 6.83
N ASP A 112 -5.90 -22.70 6.27
CA ASP A 112 -5.62 -24.11 6.50
C ASP A 112 -5.24 -24.41 7.96
N VAL A 113 -4.38 -23.58 8.56
CA VAL A 113 -3.92 -23.78 9.95
C VAL A 113 -4.96 -23.35 10.99
N THR A 114 -5.75 -22.30 10.71
CA THR A 114 -6.65 -21.71 11.71
C THR A 114 -8.12 -22.09 11.54
N GLY A 115 -8.51 -22.65 10.38
CA GLY A 115 -9.91 -22.88 10.02
C GLY A 115 -10.69 -21.60 9.71
N LEU A 116 -10.03 -20.44 9.61
CA LEU A 116 -10.69 -19.19 9.24
C LEU A 116 -11.15 -19.23 7.78
N PRO A 117 -12.29 -18.62 7.44
CA PRO A 117 -12.71 -18.46 6.05
C PRO A 117 -11.65 -17.79 5.19
N ALA A 118 -11.45 -18.25 3.97
CA ALA A 118 -10.37 -17.76 3.09
C ALA A 118 -10.46 -16.24 2.81
N ASN A 119 -11.66 -15.67 2.73
CA ASN A 119 -11.85 -14.23 2.60
C ASN A 119 -11.33 -13.46 3.84
N VAL A 120 -11.54 -14.00 5.04
CA VAL A 120 -11.04 -13.39 6.30
C VAL A 120 -9.52 -13.44 6.33
N SER A 121 -8.93 -14.60 6.06
CA SER A 121 -7.47 -14.79 6.01
C SER A 121 -6.83 -13.85 4.98
N PHE A 122 -7.42 -13.74 3.80
CA PHE A 122 -6.97 -12.84 2.74
C PHE A 122 -7.00 -11.36 3.18
N ARG A 123 -8.06 -10.93 3.89
CA ARG A 123 -8.15 -9.56 4.40
C ARG A 123 -7.17 -9.29 5.52
N LEU A 124 -6.92 -10.24 6.41
CA LEU A 124 -5.90 -10.10 7.45
C LEU A 124 -4.50 -9.91 6.83
N VAL A 125 -4.16 -10.65 5.78
CA VAL A 125 -2.91 -10.45 5.02
C VAL A 125 -2.89 -9.09 4.34
N SER A 126 -4.01 -8.62 3.76
CA SER A 126 -4.12 -7.27 3.18
C SER A 126 -3.88 -6.17 4.22
N PHE A 127 -4.39 -6.35 5.45
CA PHE A 127 -4.21 -5.39 6.55
C PHE A 127 -2.76 -5.27 7.00
N LEU A 128 -1.97 -6.36 6.86
CA LEU A 128 -0.54 -6.29 7.08
C LEU A 128 0.12 -5.26 6.15
N GLY A 129 -0.29 -5.19 4.88
CA GLY A 129 0.18 -4.17 3.93
C GLY A 129 -0.12 -2.74 4.41
N ALA A 130 -1.32 -2.50 4.95
CA ALA A 130 -1.70 -1.20 5.51
C ALA A 130 -0.89 -0.83 6.76
N VAL A 131 -0.65 -1.80 7.63
CA VAL A 131 0.21 -1.63 8.82
C VAL A 131 1.65 -1.28 8.40
N VAL A 132 2.23 -2.04 7.47
CA VAL A 132 3.58 -1.80 6.96
C VAL A 132 3.68 -0.43 6.33
N LEU A 133 2.70 -0.01 5.52
CA LEU A 133 2.67 1.33 4.92
C LEU A 133 2.63 2.42 6.00
N THR A 134 1.79 2.27 7.02
CA THR A 134 1.67 3.27 8.10
C THR A 134 2.94 3.37 8.93
N VAL A 135 3.55 2.23 9.29
CA VAL A 135 4.84 2.18 10.00
C VAL A 135 5.93 2.85 9.18
N THR A 136 6.00 2.52 7.88
CA THR A 136 7.01 3.07 6.97
C THR A 136 6.80 4.57 6.75
N ALA A 137 5.56 5.06 6.71
CA ALA A 137 5.26 6.49 6.64
C ALA A 137 5.78 7.25 7.87
N VAL A 138 5.61 6.69 9.09
CA VAL A 138 6.19 7.25 10.32
C VAL A 138 7.72 7.23 10.25
N LEU A 139 8.33 6.11 9.85
CA LEU A 139 9.79 5.99 9.74
C LEU A 139 10.37 6.94 8.68
N PHE A 140 9.69 7.12 7.56
CA PHE A 140 10.10 8.08 6.53
C PHE A 140 10.03 9.52 7.06
N ALA A 141 8.90 9.93 7.66
CA ALA A 141 8.74 11.27 8.23
C ALA A 141 9.84 11.58 9.25
N GLU A 142 10.08 10.66 10.19
CA GLU A 142 11.12 10.78 11.21
C GLU A 142 12.54 10.79 10.61
N SER A 143 12.80 9.97 9.59
CA SER A 143 14.09 9.94 8.89
C SER A 143 14.34 11.22 8.13
N PHE A 144 13.30 11.85 7.60
CA PHE A 144 13.40 13.07 6.83
C PHE A 144 13.68 14.29 7.72
N VAL A 145 12.92 14.45 8.83
CA VAL A 145 13.04 15.64 9.68
C VAL A 145 14.20 15.57 10.67
N SER A 146 14.71 14.38 10.99
CA SER A 146 15.79 14.20 11.97
C SER A 146 17.13 13.82 11.33
N ARG A 147 18.25 14.37 11.91
CA ARG A 147 19.64 14.10 11.47
C ARG A 147 20.36 13.22 12.47
N GLY A 148 20.17 12.04 12.70
CA GLY A 148 20.88 11.22 13.71
C GLY A 148 20.19 9.87 13.90
N PRO A 149 20.66 8.98 14.78
CA PRO A 149 20.09 7.64 14.94
C PRO A 149 18.64 7.74 15.43
N LEU A 150 17.69 7.17 14.68
CA LEU A 150 16.24 7.29 14.93
C LEU A 150 15.88 6.92 16.38
N PHE A 151 16.22 5.72 16.80
CA PHE A 151 15.80 5.16 18.09
C PHE A 151 16.61 5.62 19.30
N ARG A 152 17.60 6.50 19.10
CA ARG A 152 18.36 7.14 20.17
C ARG A 152 17.83 8.53 20.55
N ARG A 153 16.77 8.98 19.88
CA ARG A 153 16.09 10.26 20.13
C ARG A 153 14.60 10.03 20.31
N PRO A 154 13.89 10.88 21.05
CA PRO A 154 12.45 10.84 21.09
C PRO A 154 11.91 11.08 19.66
N PRO A 155 10.82 10.39 19.25
CA PRO A 155 10.16 10.67 17.99
C PRO A 155 9.62 12.10 17.99
N SER A 156 9.41 12.65 16.80
CA SER A 156 8.80 13.96 16.65
C SER A 156 7.28 13.92 16.86
N ALA A 157 6.65 15.07 16.94
CA ALA A 157 5.20 15.18 17.03
C ALA A 157 4.49 14.63 15.77
N LEU A 158 5.20 14.45 14.63
CA LEU A 158 4.67 13.75 13.45
C LEU A 158 4.30 12.30 13.77
N ALA A 159 5.03 11.60 14.64
CA ALA A 159 4.70 10.24 15.06
C ALA A 159 3.38 10.14 15.86
N ALA A 160 2.83 11.27 16.32
CA ALA A 160 1.50 11.32 16.93
C ALA A 160 0.39 11.53 15.90
N THR A 161 0.63 12.22 14.80
CA THR A 161 -0.38 12.62 13.79
C THR A 161 -0.42 11.72 12.57
N VAL A 162 0.75 11.33 12.01
CA VAL A 162 0.87 10.54 10.78
C VAL A 162 0.05 9.24 10.80
N PRO A 163 0.03 8.42 11.87
CA PRO A 163 -0.76 7.20 11.88
C PRO A 163 -2.26 7.44 11.65
N PHE A 164 -2.82 8.50 12.23
CA PHE A 164 -4.24 8.83 12.05
C PHE A 164 -4.52 9.39 10.65
N ALA A 165 -3.63 10.22 10.10
CA ALA A 165 -3.80 10.79 8.78
C ALA A 165 -3.73 9.71 7.68
N VAL A 166 -2.73 8.82 7.75
CA VAL A 166 -2.59 7.69 6.81
C VAL A 166 -3.74 6.70 7.00
N GLY A 167 -4.07 6.37 8.26
CA GLY A 167 -5.17 5.47 8.58
C GLY A 167 -6.53 5.96 8.05
N ALA A 168 -6.80 7.26 8.14
CA ALA A 168 -8.03 7.84 7.59
C ALA A 168 -8.14 7.69 6.06
N GLY A 169 -7.05 7.46 5.34
CA GLY A 169 -7.02 7.19 3.90
C GLY A 169 -7.32 5.72 3.50
N PHE A 170 -7.40 4.78 4.45
CA PHE A 170 -7.70 3.38 4.14
C PHE A 170 -9.19 3.14 3.98
N ILE A 171 -9.71 3.48 2.82
CA ILE A 171 -11.14 3.43 2.51
C ILE A 171 -11.38 2.47 1.33
N ALA A 172 -12.39 1.61 1.48
CA ALA A 172 -12.89 0.76 0.42
C ALA A 172 -13.74 1.60 -0.57
N ALA A 173 -13.07 2.46 -1.33
CA ALA A 173 -13.70 3.36 -2.29
C ALA A 173 -13.85 2.69 -3.67
N GLY A 174 -14.66 1.65 -3.75
CA GLY A 174 -14.87 0.87 -4.97
C GLY A 174 -14.02 -0.40 -5.07
N PRO A 175 -14.34 -1.29 -6.03
CA PRO A 175 -13.73 -2.62 -6.17
C PRO A 175 -12.25 -2.58 -6.58
N THR A 176 -11.77 -1.45 -7.09
CA THR A 176 -10.39 -1.23 -7.53
C THR A 176 -9.53 -0.52 -6.48
N SER A 177 -10.09 -0.21 -5.31
CA SER A 177 -9.36 0.39 -4.19
C SER A 177 -8.28 -0.55 -3.65
N PRO A 178 -7.06 -0.06 -3.33
CA PRO A 178 -6.00 -0.87 -2.72
C PRO A 178 -6.38 -1.53 -1.41
N ALA A 179 -7.36 -0.98 -0.67
CA ALA A 179 -7.88 -1.59 0.55
C ALA A 179 -8.65 -2.90 0.29
N VAL A 180 -9.13 -3.09 -0.94
CA VAL A 180 -9.96 -4.23 -1.35
C VAL A 180 -9.23 -5.14 -2.34
N LEU A 181 -8.39 -4.56 -3.22
CA LEU A 181 -7.76 -5.24 -4.34
C LEU A 181 -6.36 -5.77 -3.99
N PHE A 182 -6.00 -6.95 -4.53
CA PHE A 182 -4.67 -7.55 -4.52
C PHE A 182 -3.98 -7.72 -3.15
N GLY A 183 -4.72 -8.16 -2.13
CA GLY A 183 -4.13 -8.71 -0.91
C GLY A 183 -3.06 -7.87 -0.20
N GLY A 184 -3.08 -6.55 -0.37
CA GLY A 184 -2.08 -5.66 0.21
C GLY A 184 -0.85 -5.40 -0.68
N LEU A 185 -0.72 -6.01 -1.86
CA LEU A 185 0.42 -5.84 -2.78
C LEU A 185 0.73 -4.36 -3.06
N TYR A 186 -0.28 -3.55 -3.39
CA TYR A 186 -0.07 -2.13 -3.70
C TYR A 186 0.28 -1.29 -2.48
N LEU A 187 -0.27 -1.64 -1.31
CA LEU A 187 0.09 -1.00 -0.03
C LEU A 187 1.55 -1.29 0.35
N LEU A 188 2.01 -2.54 0.14
CA LEU A 188 3.41 -2.93 0.34
C LEU A 188 4.33 -2.25 -0.68
N SER A 189 3.88 -2.08 -1.92
CA SER A 189 4.64 -1.36 -2.95
C SER A 189 4.80 0.12 -2.59
N ALA A 190 3.74 0.77 -2.09
CA ALA A 190 3.81 2.14 -1.59
C ALA A 190 4.73 2.26 -0.35
N ALA A 191 4.68 1.25 0.53
CA ALA A 191 5.59 1.17 1.67
C ALA A 191 7.05 1.04 1.21
N LEU A 192 7.34 0.25 0.15
CA LEU A 192 8.67 0.13 -0.44
C LEU A 192 9.18 1.49 -0.97
N VAL A 193 8.33 2.27 -1.64
CA VAL A 193 8.68 3.62 -2.10
C VAL A 193 9.10 4.52 -0.93
N LEU A 194 8.32 4.53 0.15
CA LEU A 194 8.65 5.30 1.36
C LEU A 194 9.88 4.75 2.07
N ALA A 195 10.09 3.42 2.07
CA ALA A 195 11.27 2.80 2.68
C ALA A 195 12.56 3.19 1.95
N VAL A 196 12.56 3.22 0.61
CA VAL A 196 13.70 3.70 -0.18
C VAL A 196 13.98 5.17 0.15
N GLY A 197 12.95 6.03 0.21
CA GLY A 197 13.08 7.43 0.63
C GLY A 197 13.67 7.55 2.05
N ALA A 198 13.20 6.74 3.00
CA ALA A 198 13.72 6.70 4.37
C ALA A 198 15.18 6.23 4.41
N ALA A 199 15.54 5.21 3.65
CA ALA A 199 16.91 4.67 3.56
C ALA A 199 17.89 5.72 3.04
N VAL A 200 17.54 6.42 1.97
CA VAL A 200 18.36 7.50 1.39
C VAL A 200 18.55 8.65 2.40
N CYS A 201 17.51 8.99 3.18
CA CYS A 201 17.63 9.94 4.28
C CYS A 201 18.64 9.52 5.36
N ARG A 202 18.99 8.26 5.47
CA ARG A 202 19.89 7.70 6.50
C ARG A 202 21.33 7.55 6.04
N VAL A 203 21.62 7.81 4.77
CA VAL A 203 22.99 7.83 4.25
C VAL A 203 23.77 8.96 4.93
N ARG A 204 24.86 8.61 5.62
CA ARG A 204 25.70 9.57 6.33
C ARG A 204 26.69 10.24 5.37
N PRO A 205 27.10 11.49 5.65
CA PRO A 205 28.09 12.19 4.83
C PRO A 205 29.45 11.49 4.74
N ASP A 206 29.79 10.73 5.76
CA ASP A 206 31.05 9.97 5.90
C ASP A 206 30.96 8.52 5.38
N THR A 207 29.80 8.11 4.83
CA THR A 207 29.59 6.76 4.35
C THR A 207 30.49 6.46 3.15
N ARG A 208 31.38 5.47 3.31
CA ARG A 208 32.18 4.90 2.20
C ARG A 208 31.43 3.72 1.62
N ILE A 209 31.10 3.80 0.33
CA ILE A 209 30.45 2.70 -0.41
C ILE A 209 31.53 1.72 -0.84
N ARG A 210 31.55 0.53 -0.20
CA ARG A 210 32.41 -0.58 -0.63
C ARG A 210 31.89 -1.11 -1.98
N TRP A 211 32.74 -1.68 -2.80
CA TRP A 211 32.39 -2.16 -4.15
C TRP A 211 31.22 -3.16 -4.14
N TRP A 212 31.19 -4.10 -3.19
CA TRP A 212 30.09 -5.08 -3.07
C TRP A 212 28.74 -4.42 -2.69
N LEU A 213 28.77 -3.37 -1.85
CA LEU A 213 27.58 -2.58 -1.54
C LEU A 213 27.12 -1.79 -2.77
N GLY A 214 28.07 -1.31 -3.59
CA GLY A 214 27.77 -0.70 -4.89
C GLY A 214 27.04 -1.68 -5.81
N LEU A 215 27.53 -2.91 -5.91
CA LEU A 215 26.88 -3.97 -6.70
C LEU A 215 25.47 -4.28 -6.17
N LEU A 216 25.31 -4.42 -4.86
CA LEU A 216 23.98 -4.62 -4.25
C LEU A 216 23.00 -3.48 -4.54
N LEU A 217 23.46 -2.23 -4.57
CA LEU A 217 22.62 -1.08 -4.94
C LEU A 217 22.22 -1.13 -6.41
N VAL A 218 23.11 -1.51 -7.33
CA VAL A 218 22.77 -1.72 -8.75
C VAL A 218 21.73 -2.84 -8.90
N VAL A 219 21.92 -3.98 -8.24
CA VAL A 219 20.95 -5.08 -8.23
C VAL A 219 19.60 -4.62 -7.65
N ALA A 220 19.61 -3.86 -6.56
CA ALA A 220 18.40 -3.32 -5.95
C ALA A 220 17.66 -2.35 -6.90
N GLY A 221 18.40 -1.54 -7.67
CA GLY A 221 17.82 -0.69 -8.72
C GLY A 221 17.10 -1.51 -9.80
N GLY A 222 17.75 -2.56 -10.31
CA GLY A 222 17.13 -3.50 -11.25
C GLY A 222 15.90 -4.21 -10.65
N ALA A 223 15.98 -4.60 -9.39
CA ALA A 223 14.85 -5.19 -8.66
C ALA A 223 13.64 -4.24 -8.56
N LEU A 224 13.84 -2.94 -8.35
CA LEU A 224 12.75 -1.95 -8.37
C LEU A 224 12.08 -1.88 -9.75
N ALA A 225 12.86 -1.96 -10.85
CA ALA A 225 12.32 -2.01 -12.21
C ALA A 225 11.56 -3.32 -12.51
N ALA A 226 11.89 -4.41 -11.81
CA ALA A 226 11.25 -5.72 -11.94
C ALA A 226 10.09 -5.95 -10.94
N PHE A 227 9.74 -4.95 -10.12
CA PHE A 227 8.75 -5.15 -9.04
C PHE A 227 7.32 -4.89 -9.51
N ASN A 228 6.93 -3.64 -9.69
CA ASN A 228 5.68 -3.20 -10.32
C ASN A 228 5.70 -1.68 -10.59
N GLU A 229 4.64 -1.19 -11.23
CA GLU A 229 4.55 0.22 -11.65
C GLU A 229 4.63 1.21 -10.48
N ILE A 230 4.09 0.87 -9.30
CA ILE A 230 4.19 1.72 -8.10
C ILE A 230 5.64 1.81 -7.61
N ALA A 231 6.38 0.70 -7.66
CA ALA A 231 7.78 0.69 -7.22
C ALA A 231 8.68 1.56 -8.12
N TYR A 232 8.28 1.83 -9.36
CA TYR A 232 9.01 2.75 -10.25
C TYR A 232 9.09 4.16 -9.65
N LEU A 233 8.13 4.56 -8.82
CA LEU A 233 8.12 5.85 -8.14
C LEU A 233 9.23 5.98 -7.09
N ALA A 234 9.85 4.87 -6.66
CA ALA A 234 10.86 4.89 -5.59
C ALA A 234 12.06 5.76 -5.94
N LEU A 235 12.55 5.69 -7.18
CA LEU A 235 13.75 6.43 -7.57
C LEU A 235 13.49 7.91 -7.85
N PRO A 236 12.49 8.34 -8.62
CA PRO A 236 12.17 9.77 -8.74
C PRO A 236 11.81 10.38 -7.39
N PHE A 237 11.10 9.67 -6.51
CA PHE A 237 10.84 10.11 -5.15
C PHE A 237 12.13 10.25 -4.32
N ALA A 238 13.02 9.24 -4.31
CA ALA A 238 14.30 9.31 -3.63
C ALA A 238 15.17 10.47 -4.15
N THR A 239 15.09 10.75 -5.45
CA THR A 239 15.74 11.91 -6.05
C THR A 239 15.21 13.22 -5.45
N ALA A 240 13.89 13.39 -5.40
CA ALA A 240 13.25 14.55 -4.78
C ALA A 240 13.65 14.69 -3.29
N VAL A 241 13.68 13.59 -2.54
CA VAL A 241 14.11 13.55 -1.14
C VAL A 241 15.55 14.06 -0.97
N VAL A 242 16.50 13.59 -1.79
CA VAL A 242 17.91 14.04 -1.74
C VAL A 242 18.02 15.52 -2.06
N LEU A 243 17.29 16.00 -3.07
CA LEU A 243 17.31 17.40 -3.48
C LEU A 243 16.77 18.33 -2.38
N LEU A 244 15.67 17.95 -1.74
CA LEU A 244 14.98 18.78 -0.73
C LEU A 244 15.64 18.72 0.65
N ARG A 245 16.25 17.59 1.01
CA ARG A 245 16.90 17.44 2.33
C ARG A 245 18.31 18.02 2.38
N GLY A 246 18.97 18.14 1.26
CA GLY A 246 20.35 18.58 1.09
C GLY A 246 21.21 17.50 0.44
N ARG A 247 21.88 17.88 -0.64
CA ARG A 247 22.72 17.01 -1.45
C ARG A 247 24.00 16.65 -0.68
N THR A 248 24.20 15.36 -0.39
CA THR A 248 25.47 14.85 0.11
C THR A 248 26.07 13.93 -0.95
N ALA A 249 27.39 13.98 -1.15
CA ALA A 249 28.04 13.14 -2.17
C ALA A 249 27.74 11.65 -2.01
N PRO A 250 27.74 11.03 -0.79
CA PRO A 250 27.36 9.64 -0.64
C PRO A 250 25.90 9.35 -1.01
N ALA A 251 24.95 10.25 -0.65
CA ALA A 251 23.54 10.06 -1.01
C ALA A 251 23.33 10.11 -2.53
N LEU A 252 24.01 11.03 -3.22
CA LEU A 252 23.99 11.10 -4.68
C LEU A 252 24.62 9.86 -5.34
N ARG A 253 25.70 9.32 -4.76
CA ARG A 253 26.33 8.07 -5.25
C ARG A 253 25.38 6.88 -5.07
N VAL A 254 24.76 6.73 -3.91
CA VAL A 254 23.74 5.69 -3.67
C VAL A 254 22.61 5.79 -4.70
N LEU A 255 22.10 6.99 -4.91
CA LEU A 255 21.04 7.24 -5.88
C LEU A 255 21.48 6.93 -7.31
N GLY A 256 22.69 7.36 -7.71
CA GLY A 256 23.27 7.06 -9.03
C GLY A 256 23.43 5.57 -9.29
N LEU A 257 23.87 4.79 -8.29
CA LEU A 257 23.99 3.33 -8.41
C LEU A 257 22.61 2.65 -8.53
N LEU A 258 21.60 3.12 -7.80
CA LEU A 258 20.23 2.62 -7.95
C LEU A 258 19.68 2.93 -9.35
N TRP A 259 19.88 4.15 -9.87
CA TRP A 259 19.48 4.51 -11.24
C TRP A 259 20.24 3.71 -12.30
N LEU A 260 21.54 3.44 -12.10
CA LEU A 260 22.35 2.62 -12.97
C LEU A 260 21.79 1.19 -13.13
N GLY A 261 21.24 0.63 -12.07
CA GLY A 261 20.57 -0.67 -12.12
C GLY A 261 19.16 -0.61 -12.70
N PHE A 262 18.41 0.45 -12.39
CA PHE A 262 17.02 0.58 -12.80
C PHE A 262 16.85 0.84 -14.30
N LEU A 263 17.56 1.83 -14.84
CA LEU A 263 17.35 2.31 -16.21
C LEU A 263 17.58 1.24 -17.29
N PRO A 264 18.63 0.40 -17.26
CA PRO A 264 18.82 -0.64 -18.25
C PRO A 264 17.67 -1.66 -18.24
N VAL A 265 17.27 -2.15 -17.06
CA VAL A 265 16.19 -3.13 -16.93
C VAL A 265 14.87 -2.51 -17.40
N PHE A 266 14.55 -1.31 -16.92
CA PHE A 266 13.34 -0.60 -17.33
C PHE A 266 13.31 -0.34 -18.83
N GLY A 267 14.40 0.17 -19.42
CA GLY A 267 14.48 0.51 -20.84
C GLY A 267 14.33 -0.71 -21.75
N VAL A 268 15.06 -1.79 -21.47
CA VAL A 268 14.95 -3.04 -22.23
C VAL A 268 13.54 -3.61 -22.17
N VAL A 269 12.98 -3.71 -20.97
CA VAL A 269 11.63 -4.24 -20.77
C VAL A 269 10.59 -3.40 -21.49
N ARG A 270 10.68 -2.06 -21.42
CA ARG A 270 9.73 -1.18 -22.13
C ARG A 270 9.87 -1.26 -23.64
N ALA A 271 11.07 -1.42 -24.15
CA ALA A 271 11.29 -1.65 -25.58
C ALA A 271 10.64 -2.96 -26.05
N VAL A 272 10.84 -4.06 -25.30
CA VAL A 272 10.23 -5.37 -25.62
C VAL A 272 8.69 -5.28 -25.54
N ILE A 273 8.14 -4.67 -24.49
CA ILE A 273 6.69 -4.49 -24.37
C ILE A 273 6.16 -3.65 -25.53
N TYR A 274 6.82 -2.57 -25.90
CA TYR A 274 6.40 -1.73 -27.02
C TYR A 274 6.37 -2.52 -28.33
N GLN A 275 7.37 -3.35 -28.59
CA GLN A 275 7.40 -4.22 -29.78
C GLN A 275 6.28 -5.25 -29.75
N ASN A 276 6.06 -5.93 -28.63
CA ASN A 276 5.03 -6.95 -28.49
C ASN A 276 3.59 -6.38 -28.55
N CYS A 277 3.42 -5.09 -28.21
CA CYS A 277 2.11 -4.45 -28.14
C CYS A 277 1.77 -3.61 -29.38
N ALA A 278 2.67 -3.53 -30.37
CA ALA A 278 2.46 -2.70 -31.57
C ALA A 278 1.18 -3.05 -32.33
N ASP A 279 0.82 -4.34 -32.35
CA ASP A 279 -0.37 -4.85 -33.05
C ASP A 279 -1.64 -4.92 -32.18
N GLY A 280 -1.66 -4.32 -31.02
CA GLY A 280 -2.87 -4.18 -30.17
C GLY A 280 -3.24 -5.41 -29.33
N GLY A 281 -2.39 -6.45 -29.26
CA GLY A 281 -2.66 -7.70 -28.51
C GLY A 281 -2.41 -7.65 -27.01
N CYS A 282 -2.07 -6.50 -26.44
CA CYS A 282 -1.68 -6.38 -25.04
C CYS A 282 -2.83 -6.24 -24.06
N TYR A 283 -2.50 -6.46 -22.79
CA TYR A 283 -3.44 -6.41 -21.68
C TYR A 283 -3.96 -4.99 -21.46
N ILE A 284 -5.16 -4.69 -21.92
CA ILE A 284 -5.81 -3.37 -22.00
C ILE A 284 -5.80 -2.61 -20.66
N ARG A 285 -5.83 -3.32 -19.51
CA ARG A 285 -5.89 -2.70 -18.18
C ARG A 285 -4.56 -2.20 -17.61
N SER A 286 -3.48 -2.45 -18.31
CA SER A 286 -2.13 -1.97 -17.95
C SER A 286 -1.64 -0.88 -18.90
N ASP A 287 -2.45 -0.45 -19.87
CA ASP A 287 -2.04 0.44 -20.93
C ASP A 287 -1.79 1.86 -20.42
N ILE A 288 -0.59 2.34 -20.70
CA ILE A 288 -0.31 3.77 -20.63
C ILE A 288 -0.99 4.43 -21.81
N SER A 289 -1.93 5.30 -21.51
CA SER A 289 -2.68 6.07 -22.52
C SER A 289 -2.26 7.54 -22.49
N LEU A 290 -1.47 7.93 -23.47
CA LEU A 290 -1.00 9.30 -23.64
C LEU A 290 -2.00 10.10 -24.50
N THR A 291 -3.22 10.26 -24.00
CA THR A 291 -4.26 11.06 -24.64
C THR A 291 -4.47 12.41 -23.92
N PRO A 292 -5.14 13.40 -24.51
CA PRO A 292 -5.51 14.64 -23.82
C PRO A 292 -6.31 14.41 -22.52
N ALA A 293 -6.96 13.25 -22.35
CA ALA A 293 -7.65 12.87 -21.12
C ALA A 293 -6.73 12.82 -19.89
N VAL A 294 -5.41 12.63 -20.07
CA VAL A 294 -4.41 12.75 -18.99
C VAL A 294 -4.50 14.10 -18.29
N LEU A 295 -4.63 15.21 -19.06
CA LEU A 295 -4.71 16.56 -18.52
C LEU A 295 -5.96 16.79 -17.66
N GLN A 296 -7.04 16.04 -17.93
CA GLN A 296 -8.25 16.05 -17.11
C GLN A 296 -8.13 15.12 -15.90
N ALA A 297 -7.47 13.98 -16.07
CA ALA A 297 -7.32 12.99 -15.01
C ALA A 297 -6.33 13.43 -13.93
N GLU A 298 -5.23 14.08 -14.28
CA GLU A 298 -4.16 14.48 -13.34
C GLU A 298 -4.69 15.32 -12.16
N PRO A 299 -5.38 16.48 -12.36
CA PRO A 299 -5.88 17.29 -11.25
C PRO A 299 -6.93 16.54 -10.41
N VAL A 300 -7.72 15.67 -11.03
CA VAL A 300 -8.69 14.84 -10.31
C VAL A 300 -7.97 13.85 -9.41
N ARG A 301 -6.92 13.17 -9.90
CA ARG A 301 -6.14 12.21 -9.10
C ARG A 301 -5.36 12.86 -7.98
N LEU A 302 -4.91 14.12 -8.15
CA LEU A 302 -4.27 14.90 -7.07
C LEU A 302 -5.17 15.12 -5.85
N VAL A 303 -6.49 15.09 -6.01
CA VAL A 303 -7.45 15.29 -4.91
C VAL A 303 -8.27 14.05 -4.57
N ALA A 304 -8.34 13.06 -5.46
CA ALA A 304 -9.18 11.86 -5.33
C ALA A 304 -8.91 11.03 -4.06
N TRP A 305 -7.70 11.14 -3.48
CA TRP A 305 -7.29 10.47 -2.26
C TRP A 305 -7.85 11.09 -0.98
N LEU A 306 -8.41 12.31 -1.05
CA LEU A 306 -8.97 12.98 0.13
C LEU A 306 -10.10 12.13 0.74
N PRO A 307 -10.06 11.85 2.05
CA PRO A 307 -11.06 11.01 2.69
C PRO A 307 -12.52 11.42 2.41
N PRO A 308 -12.91 12.72 2.45
CA PRO A 308 -14.28 13.12 2.15
C PRO A 308 -14.75 12.75 0.74
N LEU A 309 -13.87 12.78 -0.27
CA LEU A 309 -14.20 12.37 -1.62
C LEU A 309 -14.34 10.84 -1.73
N MET A 310 -13.46 10.10 -1.05
CA MET A 310 -13.51 8.64 -1.01
C MET A 310 -14.73 8.11 -0.23
N TRP A 311 -15.14 8.77 0.86
CA TRP A 311 -16.34 8.40 1.61
C TRP A 311 -17.59 8.40 0.74
N ARG A 312 -17.70 9.34 -0.20
CA ARG A 312 -18.84 9.42 -1.12
C ARG A 312 -19.07 8.09 -1.84
N PHE A 313 -18.01 7.44 -2.30
CA PHE A 313 -18.10 6.14 -2.98
C PHE A 313 -18.41 4.98 -2.02
N ALA A 314 -17.80 4.98 -0.86
CA ALA A 314 -18.04 3.96 0.14
C ALA A 314 -19.46 4.04 0.72
N LEU A 315 -20.03 5.24 0.82
CA LEU A 315 -21.39 5.48 1.32
C LEU A 315 -22.46 5.25 0.25
N ASP A 316 -22.12 5.31 -1.02
CA ASP A 316 -23.08 5.14 -2.14
C ASP A 316 -24.31 6.07 -2.01
N GLY A 317 -24.07 7.35 -1.65
CA GLY A 317 -25.10 8.36 -1.46
C GLY A 317 -26.05 8.14 -0.27
N ARG A 318 -25.81 7.13 0.57
CA ARG A 318 -26.65 6.80 1.73
C ARG A 318 -26.10 7.40 3.02
N PRO A 319 -26.92 7.55 4.07
CA PRO A 319 -26.48 8.12 5.34
C PRO A 319 -25.40 7.26 6.00
N TRP A 320 -24.64 7.89 6.90
CA TRP A 320 -23.61 7.20 7.68
C TRP A 320 -24.21 6.05 8.50
N PRO A 321 -23.61 4.86 8.46
CA PRO A 321 -24.12 3.73 9.24
C PRO A 321 -23.88 3.98 10.73
N ALA A 322 -24.92 3.76 11.53
CA ALA A 322 -24.79 3.54 12.96
C ALA A 322 -24.53 2.05 13.21
N GLY A 323 -23.73 1.71 14.20
CA GLY A 323 -23.49 0.31 14.55
C GLY A 323 -22.35 0.10 15.51
N VAL A 324 -22.15 -1.15 15.91
CA VAL A 324 -21.16 -1.55 16.93
C VAL A 324 -19.73 -1.25 16.48
N LEU A 325 -19.38 -1.53 15.23
CA LEU A 325 -18.00 -1.35 14.76
C LEU A 325 -17.56 0.13 14.69
N PRO A 326 -18.35 1.09 14.15
CA PRO A 326 -18.01 2.50 14.26
C PRO A 326 -17.93 3.00 15.71
N LEU A 327 -18.79 2.50 16.62
CA LEU A 327 -18.73 2.84 18.03
C LEU A 327 -17.46 2.30 18.70
N LEU A 328 -17.10 1.05 18.45
CA LEU A 328 -15.84 0.48 18.93
C LEU A 328 -14.63 1.22 18.36
N ALA A 329 -14.66 1.58 17.06
CA ALA A 329 -13.63 2.39 16.45
C ALA A 329 -13.51 3.76 17.12
N LEU A 330 -14.63 4.42 17.44
CA LEU A 330 -14.62 5.70 18.17
C LEU A 330 -13.92 5.54 19.53
N ILE A 331 -14.24 4.48 20.29
CA ILE A 331 -13.63 4.21 21.60
C ILE A 331 -12.12 3.99 21.45
N VAL A 332 -11.71 3.11 20.53
CA VAL A 332 -10.29 2.76 20.32
C VAL A 332 -9.52 3.98 19.81
N LEU A 333 -10.03 4.68 18.80
CA LEU A 333 -9.35 5.83 18.20
C LEU A 333 -9.32 7.03 19.14
N ALA A 334 -10.38 7.27 19.93
CA ALA A 334 -10.40 8.29 20.98
C ALA A 334 -9.34 7.98 22.06
N TRP A 335 -9.24 6.72 22.50
CA TRP A 335 -8.23 6.29 23.46
C TRP A 335 -6.79 6.45 22.90
N LEU A 336 -6.55 6.06 21.63
CA LEU A 336 -5.26 6.26 20.96
C LEU A 336 -4.95 7.75 20.78
N GLY A 337 -5.94 8.57 20.39
CA GLY A 337 -5.84 10.02 20.24
C GLY A 337 -5.52 10.70 21.57
N ARG A 338 -6.25 10.36 22.65
CA ARG A 338 -5.98 10.88 24.00
C ARG A 338 -4.54 10.56 24.45
N ARG A 339 -4.06 9.34 24.16
CA ARG A 339 -2.67 8.95 24.45
C ARG A 339 -1.68 9.72 23.57
N ALA A 340 -1.97 9.93 22.28
CA ALA A 340 -1.15 10.74 21.41
C ALA A 340 -1.00 12.17 21.93
N ILE A 341 -2.11 12.80 22.35
CA ILE A 341 -2.14 14.15 22.93
C ILE A 341 -1.32 14.20 24.23
N ARG A 342 -1.43 13.20 25.10
CA ARG A 342 -0.62 13.11 26.33
C ARG A 342 0.86 12.93 26.06
N ASP A 343 1.23 12.33 24.94
CA ASP A 343 2.63 12.15 24.54
C ASP A 343 3.25 13.42 23.95
N LEU A 344 2.47 14.36 23.38
CA LEU A 344 2.95 15.57 22.70
C LEU A 344 4.00 16.37 23.51
N PRO A 345 3.88 16.54 24.85
CA PRO A 345 4.89 17.24 25.62
C PRO A 345 6.27 16.58 25.63
N ALA A 346 6.31 15.24 25.46
CA ALA A 346 7.54 14.44 25.49
C ALA A 346 8.13 14.20 24.08
N LEU A 347 7.40 14.60 23.03
CA LEU A 347 7.82 14.49 21.63
C LEU A 347 8.61 15.74 21.21
N SER A 348 9.60 15.56 20.32
CA SER A 348 10.31 16.70 19.77
C SER A 348 9.42 17.51 18.82
N THR A 349 9.52 18.82 18.87
CA THR A 349 8.85 19.70 17.91
C THR A 349 9.58 19.67 16.58
N VAL A 350 8.83 19.75 15.48
CA VAL A 350 9.41 19.87 14.14
C VAL A 350 9.52 21.35 13.79
N GLU A 351 10.69 21.77 13.37
CA GLU A 351 10.88 23.13 12.87
C GLU A 351 10.16 23.36 11.56
N ARG A 352 9.79 24.59 11.28
CA ARG A 352 9.05 24.98 10.07
C ARG A 352 9.77 24.57 8.78
N ALA A 353 11.08 24.81 8.68
CA ALA A 353 11.82 24.53 7.46
C ALA A 353 11.91 23.02 7.13
N PRO A 354 12.29 22.11 8.06
CA PRO A 354 12.19 20.67 7.83
C PRO A 354 10.77 20.18 7.54
N ALA A 355 9.75 20.74 8.19
CA ALA A 355 8.35 20.38 7.95
C ALA A 355 7.91 20.79 6.53
N MET A 356 8.24 21.99 6.07
CA MET A 356 7.95 22.44 4.70
C MET A 356 8.67 21.60 3.64
N ARG A 357 9.93 21.21 3.89
CA ARG A 357 10.66 20.32 2.98
C ARG A 357 10.05 18.93 2.95
N LEU A 358 9.58 18.41 4.09
CA LEU A 358 8.85 17.13 4.14
C LEU A 358 7.52 17.24 3.36
N ALA A 359 6.79 18.34 3.52
CA ALA A 359 5.56 18.59 2.76
C ALA A 359 5.84 18.63 1.25
N ALA A 360 6.93 19.29 0.83
CA ALA A 360 7.33 19.33 -0.58
C ALA A 360 7.73 17.95 -1.11
N ALA A 361 8.47 17.13 -0.31
CA ALA A 361 8.81 15.77 -0.70
C ALA A 361 7.57 14.88 -0.82
N ALA A 362 6.67 14.96 0.15
CA ALA A 362 5.40 14.23 0.11
C ALA A 362 4.49 14.73 -1.04
N GLY A 363 4.47 16.04 -1.31
CA GLY A 363 3.80 16.62 -2.47
C GLY A 363 4.36 16.12 -3.80
N ALA A 364 5.68 15.98 -3.92
CA ALA A 364 6.31 15.38 -5.10
C ALA A 364 5.87 13.91 -5.28
N LEU A 365 5.80 13.12 -4.20
CA LEU A 365 5.31 11.74 -4.28
C LEU A 365 3.81 11.70 -4.62
N LEU A 366 3.02 12.62 -4.09
CA LEU A 366 1.60 12.75 -4.45
C LEU A 366 1.43 13.05 -5.94
N LEU A 367 2.21 13.99 -6.48
CA LEU A 367 2.20 14.31 -7.91
C LEU A 367 2.60 13.09 -8.75
N LEU A 368 3.72 12.44 -8.42
CA LEU A 368 4.17 11.23 -9.12
C LEU A 368 3.11 10.11 -9.10
N GLY A 369 2.45 9.89 -7.96
CA GLY A 369 1.39 8.90 -7.84
C GLY A 369 0.14 9.27 -8.65
N ALA A 370 -0.26 10.54 -8.65
CA ALA A 370 -1.38 11.04 -9.44
C ALA A 370 -1.09 10.92 -10.94
N THR A 371 0.12 11.29 -11.39
CA THR A 371 0.57 11.13 -12.79
C THR A 371 0.52 9.65 -13.20
N LEU A 372 1.06 8.74 -12.36
CA LEU A 372 0.99 7.31 -12.64
C LEU A 372 -0.46 6.83 -12.82
N GLY A 373 -1.37 7.32 -11.97
CA GLY A 373 -2.80 7.04 -12.11
C GLY A 373 -3.41 7.63 -13.37
N ALA A 374 -3.15 8.91 -13.65
CA ALA A 374 -3.70 9.63 -14.80
C ALA A 374 -3.28 9.04 -16.15
N LEU A 375 -2.08 8.46 -16.22
CA LEU A 375 -1.59 7.77 -17.41
C LEU A 375 -2.32 6.45 -17.71
N ASN A 376 -3.14 5.94 -16.81
CA ASN A 376 -3.85 4.68 -17.01
C ASN A 376 -5.21 4.91 -17.70
N ALA A 377 -5.50 4.15 -18.75
CA ALA A 377 -6.74 4.26 -19.52
C ALA A 377 -8.01 4.02 -18.68
N ASP A 378 -7.98 3.03 -17.76
CA ASP A 378 -9.13 2.77 -16.86
C ASP A 378 -9.40 3.98 -15.95
N VAL A 379 -8.35 4.65 -15.47
CA VAL A 379 -8.48 5.85 -14.61
C VAL A 379 -9.05 7.01 -15.41
N GLN A 380 -8.63 7.19 -16.66
CA GLN A 380 -9.20 8.20 -17.56
C GLN A 380 -10.70 7.93 -17.76
N GLY A 381 -11.10 6.66 -17.94
CA GLY A 381 -12.50 6.25 -18.00
C GLY A 381 -13.29 6.52 -16.70
N ILE A 382 -12.67 6.27 -15.53
CA ILE A 382 -13.25 6.59 -14.21
C ILE A 382 -13.52 8.09 -14.09
N VAL A 383 -12.55 8.92 -14.50
CA VAL A 383 -12.68 10.38 -14.46
C VAL A 383 -13.72 10.90 -15.44
N ALA A 384 -13.72 10.39 -16.69
CA ALA A 384 -14.70 10.74 -17.70
C ALA A 384 -16.14 10.39 -17.26
N ALA A 385 -16.30 9.31 -16.50
CA ALA A 385 -17.58 8.93 -15.88
C ALA A 385 -17.95 9.76 -14.63
N GLY A 386 -17.19 10.80 -14.28
CA GLY A 386 -17.45 11.67 -13.12
C GLY A 386 -17.27 10.99 -11.76
N ARG A 387 -16.57 9.86 -11.70
CA ARG A 387 -16.37 9.06 -10.46
C ARG A 387 -15.18 9.58 -9.65
N ILE A 388 -15.21 10.86 -9.30
CA ILE A 388 -14.19 11.51 -8.48
C ILE A 388 -14.13 10.86 -7.10
N GLY A 389 -12.94 10.43 -6.65
CA GLY A 389 -12.76 9.74 -5.35
C GLY A 389 -12.89 8.22 -5.44
N GLN A 390 -13.20 7.63 -6.60
CA GLN A 390 -13.08 6.19 -6.76
C GLN A 390 -11.62 5.77 -6.62
N GLY A 391 -11.37 4.78 -5.72
CA GLY A 391 -10.05 4.24 -5.49
C GLY A 391 -9.53 3.44 -6.69
N TRP A 392 -8.26 3.64 -7.02
CA TRP A 392 -7.48 2.86 -7.97
C TRP A 392 -6.12 2.52 -7.34
N ARG A 393 -5.28 1.74 -8.00
CA ARG A 393 -3.97 1.28 -7.50
C ARG A 393 -3.06 2.41 -7.01
N ASP A 394 -3.08 3.56 -7.69
CA ASP A 394 -2.34 4.79 -7.32
C ASP A 394 -2.75 5.35 -5.95
N THR A 395 -3.99 5.07 -5.49
CA THR A 395 -4.48 5.53 -4.18
C THR A 395 -3.64 4.99 -3.01
N ALA A 396 -2.96 3.85 -3.19
CA ALA A 396 -2.01 3.34 -2.20
C ALA A 396 -0.88 4.33 -1.92
N VAL A 397 -0.41 5.03 -2.95
CA VAL A 397 0.66 6.05 -2.85
C VAL A 397 0.08 7.41 -2.50
N THR A 398 -0.95 7.84 -3.26
CA THR A 398 -1.48 9.21 -3.14
C THR A 398 -2.12 9.48 -1.78
N ALA A 399 -2.82 8.48 -1.17
CA ALA A 399 -3.36 8.62 0.18
C ALA A 399 -2.25 8.76 1.23
N GLY A 400 -1.21 7.93 1.17
CA GLY A 400 -0.07 8.01 2.09
C GLY A 400 0.73 9.31 1.92
N ALA A 401 1.01 9.71 0.68
CA ALA A 401 1.75 10.92 0.35
C ALA A 401 0.97 12.19 0.73
N GLY A 402 -0.32 12.24 0.40
CA GLY A 402 -1.19 13.36 0.76
C GLY A 402 -1.36 13.52 2.27
N ALA A 403 -1.54 12.40 3.00
CA ALA A 403 -1.58 12.41 4.46
C ALA A 403 -0.27 12.96 5.07
N LEU A 404 0.88 12.55 4.54
CA LEU A 404 2.20 13.08 4.94
C LEU A 404 2.34 14.57 4.62
N ALA A 405 1.91 15.00 3.42
CA ALA A 405 1.97 16.41 3.03
C ALA A 405 1.11 17.28 3.95
N LEU A 406 -0.16 16.90 4.19
CA LEU A 406 -1.06 17.64 5.07
C LEU A 406 -0.56 17.71 6.51
N THR A 407 -0.08 16.60 7.06
CA THR A 407 0.47 16.58 8.41
C THR A 407 1.73 17.43 8.52
N ALA A 408 2.62 17.38 7.54
CA ALA A 408 3.83 18.20 7.51
C ALA A 408 3.51 19.70 7.40
N LEU A 409 2.55 20.08 6.54
CA LEU A 409 2.06 21.47 6.43
C LEU A 409 1.45 21.96 7.75
N ALA A 410 0.63 21.12 8.40
CA ALA A 410 0.06 21.47 9.69
C ALA A 410 1.13 21.71 10.76
N HIS A 411 2.20 20.90 10.80
CA HIS A 411 3.33 21.12 11.70
C HIS A 411 4.16 22.34 11.33
N ALA A 412 4.26 22.71 10.06
CA ALA A 412 4.97 23.91 9.61
C ALA A 412 4.24 25.21 9.97
N GLY A 413 2.90 25.19 9.91
CA GLY A 413 2.06 26.36 10.21
C GLY A 413 1.73 26.51 11.70
N TRP A 414 1.58 25.39 12.41
CA TRP A 414 1.00 25.38 13.75
C TRP A 414 1.77 24.48 14.72
N ALA A 415 2.98 24.87 15.10
CA ALA A 415 3.79 24.13 16.08
C ALA A 415 3.26 24.20 17.53
N ARG A 416 2.17 24.95 17.81
CA ARG A 416 1.60 25.09 19.15
C ARG A 416 0.92 23.77 19.56
N ARG A 417 1.26 23.23 20.73
CA ARG A 417 0.78 21.94 21.24
C ARG A 417 -0.77 21.83 21.26
N ARG A 418 -1.47 22.91 21.59
CA ARG A 418 -2.96 22.93 21.60
C ARG A 418 -3.53 22.69 20.20
N VAL A 419 -2.93 23.30 19.18
CA VAL A 419 -3.35 23.11 17.78
C VAL A 419 -3.04 21.69 17.31
N LEU A 420 -1.85 21.18 17.63
CA LEU A 420 -1.50 19.78 17.32
C LEU A 420 -2.44 18.78 18.00
N ALA A 421 -2.87 19.05 19.24
CA ALA A 421 -3.89 18.26 19.91
C ALA A 421 -5.24 18.28 19.14
N GLY A 422 -5.67 19.46 18.67
CA GLY A 422 -6.85 19.60 17.83
C GLY A 422 -6.71 18.83 16.52
N ILE A 423 -5.54 18.88 15.86
CA ILE A 423 -5.26 18.10 14.64
C ILE A 423 -5.38 16.59 14.91
N VAL A 424 -4.83 16.07 16.02
CA VAL A 424 -4.98 14.66 16.39
C VAL A 424 -6.47 14.30 16.55
N VAL A 425 -7.28 15.17 17.18
CA VAL A 425 -8.73 14.94 17.32
C VAL A 425 -9.42 14.89 15.96
N VAL A 426 -9.17 15.85 15.09
CA VAL A 426 -9.76 15.90 13.73
C VAL A 426 -9.39 14.66 12.92
N LEU A 427 -8.11 14.26 12.93
CA LEU A 427 -7.65 13.08 12.21
C LEU A 427 -8.21 11.77 12.81
N ALA A 428 -8.35 11.68 14.14
CA ALA A 428 -9.00 10.54 14.78
C ALA A 428 -10.49 10.44 14.39
N LEU A 429 -11.19 11.57 14.34
CA LEU A 429 -12.59 11.61 13.86
C LEU A 429 -12.70 11.24 12.38
N ALA A 430 -11.77 11.71 11.54
CA ALA A 430 -11.71 11.30 10.15
C ALA A 430 -11.48 9.78 10.00
N ALA A 431 -10.64 9.18 10.85
CA ALA A 431 -10.44 7.73 10.87
C ALA A 431 -11.71 6.97 11.33
N VAL A 432 -12.49 7.51 12.28
CA VAL A 432 -13.80 6.96 12.66
C VAL A 432 -14.77 7.03 11.48
N ALA A 433 -14.82 8.16 10.78
CA ALA A 433 -15.66 8.33 9.60
C ALA A 433 -15.26 7.33 8.49
N SER A 434 -13.96 7.11 8.27
CA SER A 434 -13.48 6.08 7.34
C SER A 434 -13.88 4.66 7.76
N THR A 435 -13.89 4.36 9.07
CA THR A 435 -14.39 3.08 9.58
C THR A 435 -15.88 2.90 9.26
N ALA A 436 -16.69 3.94 9.46
CA ALA A 436 -18.11 3.91 9.14
C ALA A 436 -18.35 3.77 7.62
N ALA A 437 -17.55 4.46 6.79
CA ALA A 437 -17.59 4.30 5.34
C ALA A 437 -17.25 2.86 4.91
N ASN A 438 -16.21 2.27 5.50
CA ASN A 438 -15.82 0.88 5.26
C ASN A 438 -16.91 -0.11 5.68
N GLN A 439 -17.57 0.12 6.82
CA GLN A 439 -18.72 -0.69 7.25
C GLN A 439 -19.87 -0.59 6.25
N ARG A 440 -20.17 0.60 5.76
CA ARG A 440 -21.21 0.78 4.74
C ARG A 440 -20.87 0.03 3.47
N TYR A 441 -19.65 0.16 2.99
CA TYR A 441 -19.19 -0.57 1.81
C TYR A 441 -19.33 -2.09 2.01
N ALA A 442 -18.85 -2.62 3.14
CA ALA A 442 -18.97 -4.04 3.46
C ALA A 442 -20.44 -4.50 3.49
N SER A 443 -21.34 -3.73 4.12
CA SER A 443 -22.76 -4.08 4.20
C SER A 443 -23.46 -4.09 2.84
N THR A 444 -23.05 -3.25 1.89
CA THR A 444 -23.61 -3.24 0.52
C THR A 444 -23.07 -4.35 -0.36
N MET A 445 -21.85 -4.83 -0.08
CA MET A 445 -21.20 -5.89 -0.83
C MET A 445 -21.43 -7.28 -0.24
N ALA A 446 -21.66 -7.39 1.07
CA ALA A 446 -21.85 -8.67 1.77
C ALA A 446 -23.14 -9.40 1.38
N GLY A 447 -24.20 -8.69 1.04
CA GLY A 447 -25.46 -9.29 0.61
C GLY A 447 -25.54 -9.65 -0.87
N ARG A 448 -24.43 -9.64 -1.60
CA ARG A 448 -24.40 -9.99 -3.03
C ARG A 448 -24.02 -11.45 -3.23
N ALA A 449 -24.68 -12.11 -4.17
CA ALA A 449 -24.44 -13.52 -4.51
C ALA A 449 -22.96 -13.91 -4.67
N PRO A 450 -22.07 -13.09 -5.29
CA PRO A 450 -20.65 -13.40 -5.35
C PRO A 450 -19.94 -13.47 -3.98
N ALA A 451 -20.38 -12.69 -2.99
CA ALA A 451 -19.81 -12.72 -1.65
C ALA A 451 -20.27 -13.95 -0.87
N GLU A 452 -21.55 -14.30 -1.00
CA GLU A 452 -22.11 -15.52 -0.39
C GLU A 452 -21.47 -16.77 -0.97
N LEU A 453 -21.30 -16.84 -2.28
CA LEU A 453 -20.62 -17.95 -2.94
C LEU A 453 -19.16 -18.08 -2.46
N ALA A 454 -18.40 -16.98 -2.41
CA ALA A 454 -17.02 -17.02 -1.94
C ALA A 454 -16.93 -17.49 -0.48
N ASN A 455 -17.87 -17.11 0.38
CA ASN A 455 -17.93 -17.58 1.77
C ASN A 455 -18.28 -19.07 1.86
N ARG A 456 -19.22 -19.56 1.07
CA ARG A 456 -19.57 -20.99 1.03
C ARG A 456 -18.40 -21.84 0.52
N ILE A 457 -17.68 -21.38 -0.49
CA ILE A 457 -16.45 -22.07 -0.97
C ILE A 457 -15.39 -22.08 0.15
N ALA A 458 -15.20 -20.96 0.84
CA ALA A 458 -14.23 -20.91 1.94
C ALA A 458 -14.60 -21.83 3.11
N GLN A 459 -15.90 -21.94 3.43
CA GLN A 459 -16.39 -22.87 4.47
C GLN A 459 -16.24 -24.34 4.05
N GLU A 460 -16.53 -24.66 2.78
CA GLU A 460 -16.31 -26.00 2.24
C GLU A 460 -14.82 -26.37 2.25
N MET A 461 -13.94 -25.45 1.88
CA MET A 461 -12.49 -25.69 1.92
C MET A 461 -11.96 -25.86 3.36
N ALA A 462 -12.58 -25.20 4.34
CA ALA A 462 -12.20 -25.31 5.76
C ALA A 462 -12.73 -26.63 6.40
N ASN A 463 -13.90 -27.12 5.97
CA ASN A 463 -14.58 -28.30 6.51
C ASN A 463 -14.82 -29.34 5.42
N PHE A 464 -13.78 -29.67 4.67
CA PHE A 464 -13.86 -30.46 3.44
C PHE A 464 -14.42 -31.86 3.70
N ASP A 465 -15.63 -32.13 3.16
CA ASP A 465 -16.25 -33.47 3.19
C ASP A 465 -15.89 -34.28 1.94
N THR A 466 -15.19 -35.39 2.09
CA THR A 466 -14.80 -36.29 0.99
C THR A 466 -15.92 -37.23 0.54
N GLY A 467 -17.04 -37.26 1.25
CA GLY A 467 -18.19 -38.12 0.92
C GLY A 467 -18.98 -37.66 -0.31
N PRO A 468 -19.92 -38.48 -0.78
CA PRO A 468 -20.75 -38.18 -1.95
C PRO A 468 -21.58 -36.89 -1.80
N ALA A 469 -22.06 -36.59 -0.57
CA ALA A 469 -22.82 -35.38 -0.28
C ALA A 469 -21.94 -34.12 -0.42
N GLY A 470 -20.72 -34.15 0.12
CA GLY A 470 -19.74 -33.09 -0.03
C GLY A 470 -19.36 -32.87 -1.50
N ASN A 471 -19.16 -33.96 -2.28
CA ASN A 471 -18.89 -33.85 -3.70
C ASN A 471 -20.06 -33.18 -4.46
N ALA A 472 -21.31 -33.59 -4.19
CA ALA A 472 -22.48 -32.98 -4.81
C ALA A 472 -22.57 -31.48 -4.51
N TYR A 473 -22.35 -31.08 -3.25
CA TYR A 473 -22.33 -29.68 -2.84
C TYR A 473 -21.24 -28.88 -3.53
N ARG A 474 -20.03 -29.41 -3.64
CA ARG A 474 -18.93 -28.72 -4.36
C ARG A 474 -19.22 -28.55 -5.85
N CYS A 475 -19.87 -29.54 -6.47
CA CYS A 475 -20.31 -29.44 -7.86
C CYS A 475 -21.39 -28.34 -8.03
N GLU A 476 -22.29 -28.18 -7.05
CA GLU A 476 -23.26 -27.07 -7.02
C GLU A 476 -22.55 -25.70 -6.94
N LEU A 477 -21.57 -25.54 -6.01
CA LEU A 477 -20.78 -24.31 -5.89
C LEU A 477 -20.05 -23.95 -7.19
N ARG A 478 -19.50 -24.96 -7.89
CA ARG A 478 -18.88 -24.79 -9.21
C ARG A 478 -19.88 -24.31 -10.25
N ALA A 479 -21.06 -24.93 -10.31
CA ALA A 479 -22.12 -24.53 -11.24
C ALA A 479 -22.62 -23.12 -10.99
N GLU A 480 -22.78 -22.74 -9.73
CA GLU A 480 -23.14 -21.36 -9.33
C GLU A 480 -22.08 -20.34 -9.74
N PHE A 481 -20.79 -20.65 -9.54
CA PHE A 481 -19.72 -19.76 -10.02
C PHE A 481 -19.80 -19.54 -11.54
N ARG A 482 -20.04 -20.59 -12.32
CA ARG A 482 -20.21 -20.49 -13.76
C ARG A 482 -21.44 -19.65 -14.14
N ALA A 483 -22.56 -19.82 -13.42
CA ALA A 483 -23.77 -19.02 -13.63
C ALA A 483 -23.59 -17.54 -13.33
N LEU A 484 -22.83 -17.21 -12.27
CA LEU A 484 -22.52 -15.83 -11.90
C LEU A 484 -21.55 -15.14 -12.88
N TYR A 485 -20.72 -15.90 -13.58
CA TYR A 485 -19.70 -15.39 -14.49
C TYR A 485 -19.75 -16.02 -15.89
N PRO A 486 -20.91 -16.00 -16.59
CA PRO A 486 -21.11 -16.76 -17.84
C PRO A 486 -20.21 -16.28 -18.99
N THR A 487 -19.84 -15.01 -19.01
CA THR A 487 -19.01 -14.39 -20.07
C THR A 487 -17.50 -14.45 -19.79
N LEU A 488 -17.08 -15.01 -18.65
CA LEU A 488 -15.69 -15.03 -18.20
C LEU A 488 -15.08 -16.44 -18.29
N ALA A 489 -15.07 -17.05 -19.48
CA ALA A 489 -14.53 -18.41 -19.71
C ALA A 489 -13.11 -18.60 -19.12
N PHE A 490 -12.23 -17.62 -19.25
CA PHE A 490 -10.90 -17.64 -18.63
C PHE A 490 -10.98 -17.71 -17.08
N SER A 491 -11.88 -16.93 -16.47
CA SER A 491 -12.05 -16.96 -14.99
C SER A 491 -12.62 -18.30 -14.54
N GLN A 492 -13.52 -18.93 -15.32
CA GLN A 492 -14.06 -20.24 -15.00
C GLN A 492 -12.99 -21.32 -15.04
N SER A 493 -12.18 -21.38 -16.10
CA SER A 493 -11.09 -22.37 -16.21
C SER A 493 -10.03 -22.21 -15.11
N ARG A 494 -9.72 -20.98 -14.74
CA ARG A 494 -8.78 -20.69 -13.65
C ARG A 494 -9.34 -21.05 -12.27
N PHE A 495 -10.62 -20.79 -12.06
CA PHE A 495 -11.33 -21.19 -10.84
C PHE A 495 -11.33 -22.70 -10.69
N ASP A 496 -11.70 -23.45 -11.73
CA ASP A 496 -11.69 -24.91 -11.73
C ASP A 496 -10.29 -25.47 -11.40
N LEU A 497 -9.27 -24.96 -12.11
CA LEU A 497 -7.88 -25.38 -11.87
C LEU A 497 -7.41 -25.06 -10.44
N ALA A 498 -7.78 -23.90 -9.90
CA ALA A 498 -7.40 -23.45 -8.56
C ALA A 498 -8.01 -24.36 -7.49
N LEU A 499 -9.31 -24.60 -7.58
CA LEU A 499 -10.03 -25.40 -6.61
C LEU A 499 -9.63 -26.89 -6.68
N ASP A 500 -9.48 -27.47 -7.89
CA ASP A 500 -9.01 -28.84 -8.02
C ASP A 500 -7.60 -29.05 -7.45
N LYS A 501 -6.70 -28.09 -7.61
CA LYS A 501 -5.37 -28.17 -7.01
C LYS A 501 -5.44 -28.08 -5.49
N ALA A 502 -6.20 -27.11 -4.97
CA ALA A 502 -6.35 -26.92 -3.54
C ALA A 502 -7.00 -28.15 -2.85
N SER A 503 -8.08 -28.70 -3.44
CA SER A 503 -8.79 -29.86 -2.86
C SER A 503 -7.99 -31.15 -2.95
N ARG A 504 -7.27 -31.40 -4.04
CA ARG A 504 -6.34 -32.56 -4.13
C ARG A 504 -5.25 -32.48 -3.07
N GLN A 505 -4.78 -31.30 -2.75
CA GLN A 505 -3.79 -31.09 -1.73
C GLN A 505 -4.36 -31.27 -0.32
N LEU A 506 -5.60 -30.80 -0.07
CA LEU A 506 -6.25 -30.93 1.24
C LEU A 506 -6.73 -32.35 1.53
N ALA A 507 -7.31 -33.02 0.52
CA ALA A 507 -8.07 -34.25 0.71
C ALA A 507 -7.80 -35.34 -0.33
N GLY A 508 -6.85 -35.15 -1.24
CA GLY A 508 -6.49 -36.14 -2.27
C GLY A 508 -7.47 -36.27 -3.43
N VAL A 509 -8.63 -35.60 -3.39
CA VAL A 509 -9.70 -35.68 -4.39
C VAL A 509 -9.90 -34.36 -5.14
N PRO A 510 -10.44 -34.35 -6.37
CA PRO A 510 -10.76 -33.09 -7.06
C PRO A 510 -11.89 -32.34 -6.34
N PHE A 511 -12.02 -31.06 -6.62
CA PHE A 511 -13.07 -30.24 -5.99
C PHE A 511 -14.47 -30.75 -6.33
N CYS A 512 -14.68 -31.19 -7.56
CA CYS A 512 -15.94 -31.76 -8.04
C CYS A 512 -15.64 -32.94 -8.97
N GLU A 513 -16.00 -34.16 -8.56
CA GLU A 513 -15.94 -35.37 -9.39
C GLU A 513 -17.20 -35.49 -10.28
N GLY A 514 -16.98 -35.83 -11.54
CA GLY A 514 -18.11 -36.08 -12.49
C GLY A 514 -18.70 -34.81 -13.13
N GLY A 515 -18.21 -33.63 -12.85
CA GLY A 515 -18.60 -32.41 -13.54
C GLY A 515 -18.05 -32.39 -14.96
N ALA A 516 -18.91 -32.19 -15.97
CA ALA A 516 -18.50 -32.03 -17.36
C ALA A 516 -17.41 -30.97 -17.48
N ARG A 517 -16.26 -31.33 -18.08
CA ARG A 517 -15.16 -30.45 -18.43
C ARG A 517 -15.58 -29.38 -19.41
#